data_8283d416a1edccd7eb747de25399ecba
#
_entry.id   8283d416a1edccd7eb747de25399ecba
#
_cell.length_a   1.000
_cell.length_b   1.000
_cell.length_c   1.000
_cell.angle_alpha   90.00
_cell.angle_beta   90.00
_cell.angle_gamma   90.00
#
_symmetry.space_group_name_H-M   'P 1'
#
loop_
_entity.id
_entity.type
_entity.pdbx_description
1 polymer ?
#
loop_
_entity_poly.entity_id
_entity_poly.type
_entity_poly.pdbx_seq_one_letter_code
_entity_poly.pdbx_strand_id
1 'polypeptide(L)'
;MEPIITFIIPSIARLTLLRTVESLKNQTDPNWKSIIIYDGVDGPDFNDERITIVKSPKVGLEGHKNGQSGLVRNIGIKESKTPWIGFLDDDDTIHPDYVNKLKNSYNDKDFVVWRMKYENGLVLPPIKENTINFSRVGISFCYKQTLGEILFDNNRDGEDFDFLMKLKKLTNNWSITQEVYYNVRH
;
A
#
# COMPACT_ATOMS: atom_id res chain seq x y z
N MET A 1 20.34 9.64 -1.88
CA MET A 1 20.21 8.22 -1.49
C MET A 1 19.12 7.62 -2.35
N GLU A 2 19.25 6.35 -2.77
CA GLU A 2 18.25 5.74 -3.64
C GLU A 2 17.01 5.33 -2.85
N PRO A 3 15.80 5.56 -3.39
CA PRO A 3 14.56 5.16 -2.74
C PRO A 3 14.46 3.63 -2.65
N ILE A 4 14.00 3.13 -1.51
CA ILE A 4 13.87 1.68 -1.26
C ILE A 4 12.47 1.16 -1.51
N ILE A 5 11.44 2.00 -1.42
CA ILE A 5 10.04 1.62 -1.58
C ILE A 5 9.27 2.64 -2.40
N THR A 6 8.36 2.15 -3.24
CA THR A 6 7.33 2.96 -3.89
C THR A 6 5.96 2.64 -3.27
N PHE A 7 5.29 3.67 -2.74
CA PHE A 7 3.89 3.58 -2.32
C PHE A 7 2.96 3.84 -3.49
N ILE A 8 2.08 2.90 -3.79
CA ILE A 8 1.07 3.01 -4.83
C ILE A 8 -0.25 3.46 -4.18
N ILE A 9 -0.79 4.59 -4.65
CA ILE A 9 -1.97 5.23 -4.10
C ILE A 9 -3.02 5.39 -5.21
N PRO A 10 -4.04 4.51 -5.27
CA PRO A 10 -5.21 4.75 -6.11
C PRO A 10 -6.03 5.88 -5.52
N SER A 11 -6.51 6.83 -6.34
CA SER A 11 -7.29 7.95 -5.82
C SER A 11 -8.36 8.43 -6.81
N ILE A 12 -9.46 8.85 -6.25
CA ILE A 12 -10.51 9.64 -6.93
C ILE A 12 -10.46 11.11 -6.48
N ALA A 13 -9.29 11.58 -6.08
CA ALA A 13 -9.02 12.95 -5.64
C ALA A 13 -9.82 13.39 -4.40
N ARG A 14 -10.03 12.49 -3.43
CA ARG A 14 -10.65 12.84 -2.14
C ARG A 14 -9.79 13.84 -1.38
N LEU A 15 -10.42 14.69 -0.54
CA LEU A 15 -9.69 15.62 0.34
C LEU A 15 -8.79 14.88 1.34
N THR A 16 -9.11 13.65 1.69
CA THR A 16 -8.32 12.78 2.57
C THR A 16 -6.92 12.51 2.02
N LEU A 17 -6.73 12.53 0.69
CA LEU A 17 -5.44 12.36 0.05
C LEU A 17 -4.38 13.34 0.56
N LEU A 18 -4.76 14.55 0.96
CA LEU A 18 -3.82 15.51 1.54
C LEU A 18 -3.17 14.99 2.82
N ARG A 19 -3.97 14.37 3.70
CA ARG A 19 -3.51 13.76 4.94
C ARG A 19 -2.65 12.51 4.68
N THR A 20 -3.01 11.73 3.69
CA THR A 20 -2.25 10.55 3.25
C THR A 20 -0.85 10.95 2.78
N VAL A 21 -0.77 11.95 1.90
CA VAL A 21 0.51 12.48 1.39
C VAL A 21 1.34 13.12 2.51
N GLU A 22 0.71 13.82 3.45
CA GLU A 22 1.41 14.38 4.60
C GLU A 22 2.06 13.28 5.46
N SER A 23 1.41 12.13 5.63
CA SER A 23 2.00 10.99 6.34
C SER A 23 3.24 10.40 5.67
N LEU A 24 3.32 10.50 4.34
CA LEU A 24 4.53 10.15 3.58
C LEU A 24 5.64 11.18 3.77
N LYS A 25 5.30 12.48 3.69
CA LYS A 25 6.28 13.57 3.88
C LYS A 25 6.90 13.55 5.27
N ASN A 26 6.15 13.08 6.26
CA ASN A 26 6.59 12.95 7.66
C ASN A 26 7.38 11.66 7.96
N GLN A 27 7.78 10.87 6.95
CA GLN A 27 8.62 9.70 7.16
C GLN A 27 10.01 10.12 7.67
N THR A 28 10.51 9.44 8.72
CA THR A 28 11.84 9.68 9.29
C THR A 28 12.98 9.25 8.35
N ASP A 29 12.75 8.24 7.51
CA ASP A 29 13.66 7.89 6.41
C ASP A 29 13.09 8.43 5.09
N PRO A 30 13.78 9.35 4.38
CA PRO A 30 13.28 9.97 3.16
C PRO A 30 13.38 9.08 1.91
N ASN A 31 13.89 7.84 2.03
CA ASN A 31 14.17 6.95 0.90
C ASN A 31 12.91 6.25 0.37
N TRP A 32 11.89 7.01 0.04
CA TRP A 32 10.65 6.54 -0.54
C TRP A 32 10.27 7.30 -1.80
N LYS A 33 9.43 6.69 -2.60
CA LYS A 33 8.67 7.32 -3.68
C LYS A 33 7.18 7.00 -3.52
N SER A 34 6.35 7.75 -4.21
CA SER A 34 4.93 7.48 -4.33
C SER A 34 4.48 7.65 -5.77
N ILE A 35 3.56 6.81 -6.20
CA ILE A 35 2.83 6.93 -7.46
C ILE A 35 1.36 7.06 -7.10
N ILE A 36 0.80 8.24 -7.33
CA ILE A 36 -0.63 8.52 -7.13
C ILE A 36 -1.31 8.37 -8.48
N ILE A 37 -2.29 7.47 -8.56
CA ILE A 37 -3.04 7.21 -9.80
C ILE A 37 -4.44 7.81 -9.65
N TYR A 38 -4.72 8.86 -10.42
CA TYR A 38 -6.06 9.44 -10.49
C TYR A 38 -6.93 8.66 -11.47
N ASP A 39 -7.93 7.97 -10.93
CA ASP A 39 -8.80 7.05 -11.67
C ASP A 39 -9.99 7.79 -12.30
N GLY A 40 -9.79 8.30 -13.51
CA GLY A 40 -10.81 9.02 -14.28
C GLY A 40 -11.15 10.41 -13.76
N VAL A 41 -10.28 11.00 -12.93
CA VAL A 41 -10.47 12.33 -12.36
C VAL A 41 -9.18 13.14 -12.42
N ASP A 42 -9.29 14.46 -12.32
CA ASP A 42 -8.17 15.34 -12.04
C ASP A 42 -8.04 15.57 -10.53
N GLY A 43 -6.80 15.66 -10.05
CA GLY A 43 -6.50 15.90 -8.65
C GLY A 43 -5.32 16.85 -8.46
N PRO A 44 -4.99 17.20 -7.20
CA PRO A 44 -3.91 18.12 -6.90
C PRO A 44 -2.53 17.55 -7.28
N ASP A 45 -1.61 18.47 -7.59
CA ASP A 45 -0.17 18.23 -7.62
C ASP A 45 0.43 18.56 -6.25
N PHE A 46 1.44 17.82 -5.83
CA PHE A 46 2.04 17.94 -4.50
C PHE A 46 3.40 18.65 -4.48
N ASN A 47 3.94 19.01 -5.65
CA ASN A 47 5.25 19.67 -5.80
C ASN A 47 6.37 19.04 -4.94
N ASP A 48 6.48 17.71 -5.03
CA ASP A 48 7.50 16.90 -4.33
C ASP A 48 8.09 15.89 -5.34
N GLU A 49 9.39 15.92 -5.56
CA GLU A 49 10.08 15.07 -6.55
C GLU A 49 9.98 13.56 -6.29
N ARG A 50 9.56 13.18 -5.07
CA ARG A 50 9.32 11.80 -4.69
C ARG A 50 7.94 11.32 -5.11
N ILE A 51 7.04 12.22 -5.52
CA ILE A 51 5.65 11.93 -5.87
C ILE A 51 5.47 12.03 -7.37
N THR A 52 5.05 10.94 -7.99
CA THR A 52 4.68 10.89 -9.40
C THR A 52 3.15 10.83 -9.51
N ILE A 53 2.58 11.68 -10.35
CA ILE A 53 1.15 11.66 -10.66
C ILE A 53 0.94 10.93 -11.98
N VAL A 54 0.05 9.94 -11.96
CA VAL A 54 -0.41 9.23 -13.17
C VAL A 54 -1.91 9.49 -13.34
N LYS A 55 -2.30 10.00 -14.49
CA LYS A 55 -3.72 10.13 -14.86
C LYS A 55 -4.11 8.92 -15.69
N SER A 56 -5.10 8.17 -15.24
CA SER A 56 -5.65 7.05 -15.99
C SER A 56 -7.08 7.33 -16.43
N PRO A 57 -7.56 6.73 -17.54
CA PRO A 57 -8.98 6.60 -17.75
C PRO A 57 -9.63 5.91 -16.57
N LYS A 58 -10.93 6.09 -16.36
CA LYS A 58 -11.68 5.40 -15.31
C LYS A 58 -11.54 3.88 -15.49
N VAL A 59 -10.90 3.23 -14.53
CA VAL A 59 -10.65 1.77 -14.49
C VAL A 59 -11.55 1.09 -13.47
N GLY A 60 -11.74 1.74 -12.32
CA GLY A 60 -12.67 1.27 -11.30
C GLY A 60 -14.11 1.40 -11.76
N LEU A 61 -14.96 0.43 -11.43
CA LEU A 61 -16.37 0.45 -11.80
C LEU A 61 -17.16 1.50 -11.00
N GLU A 62 -17.98 2.31 -11.67
CA GLU A 62 -18.92 3.21 -11.01
C GLU A 62 -19.96 2.43 -10.20
N GLY A 63 -20.34 2.98 -9.05
CA GLY A 63 -21.48 2.50 -8.27
C GLY A 63 -21.22 1.28 -7.38
N HIS A 64 -20.00 0.77 -7.30
CA HIS A 64 -19.65 -0.30 -6.35
C HIS A 64 -19.06 0.28 -5.07
N LYS A 65 -19.60 -0.14 -3.90
CA LYS A 65 -19.09 0.24 -2.57
C LYS A 65 -17.62 -0.16 -2.39
N ASN A 66 -17.17 -1.20 -3.09
CA ASN A 66 -15.78 -1.67 -3.15
C ASN A 66 -15.31 -1.46 -4.60
N GLY A 67 -14.82 -0.25 -4.89
CA GLY A 67 -14.22 0.04 -6.19
C GLY A 67 -13.08 -0.94 -6.46
N GLN A 68 -12.86 -1.30 -7.74
CA GLN A 68 -11.75 -2.20 -8.12
C GLN A 68 -10.41 -1.46 -8.03
N SER A 69 -10.03 -1.06 -6.82
CA SER A 69 -8.79 -0.34 -6.54
C SER A 69 -7.55 -1.15 -6.96
N GLY A 70 -7.64 -2.48 -6.95
CA GLY A 70 -6.59 -3.37 -7.40
C GLY A 70 -6.19 -3.15 -8.85
N LEU A 71 -7.15 -2.95 -9.75
CA LEU A 71 -6.84 -2.65 -11.16
C LEU A 71 -6.13 -1.32 -11.33
N VAL A 72 -6.49 -0.32 -10.52
CA VAL A 72 -5.80 0.98 -10.50
C VAL A 72 -4.38 0.81 -9.94
N ARG A 73 -4.21 0.04 -8.87
CA ARG A 73 -2.89 -0.29 -8.29
C ARG A 73 -1.99 -1.00 -9.28
N ASN A 74 -2.53 -1.83 -10.19
CA ASN A 74 -1.75 -2.51 -11.23
C ASN A 74 -1.01 -1.54 -12.16
N ILE A 75 -1.55 -0.34 -12.39
CA ILE A 75 -0.87 0.71 -13.16
C ILE A 75 0.41 1.12 -12.42
N GLY A 76 0.30 1.41 -11.12
CA GLY A 76 1.46 1.81 -10.30
C GLY A 76 2.49 0.69 -10.10
N ILE A 77 2.06 -0.59 -10.02
CA ILE A 77 2.99 -1.74 -9.95
C ILE A 77 3.91 -1.76 -11.17
N LYS A 78 3.36 -1.57 -12.37
CA LYS A 78 4.12 -1.57 -13.63
C LYS A 78 5.10 -0.39 -13.75
N GLU A 79 4.75 0.75 -13.17
CA GLU A 79 5.57 1.97 -13.19
C GLU A 79 6.65 1.98 -12.10
N SER A 80 6.50 1.19 -11.04
CA SER A 80 7.46 1.16 -9.92
C SER A 80 8.84 0.64 -10.35
N LYS A 81 9.90 1.28 -9.82
CA LYS A 81 11.31 0.92 -10.09
C LYS A 81 12.13 0.71 -8.81
N THR A 82 11.50 0.77 -7.64
CA THR A 82 12.21 0.59 -6.37
C THR A 82 12.24 -0.87 -5.94
N PRO A 83 13.17 -1.28 -5.07
CA PRO A 83 13.25 -2.66 -4.59
C PRO A 83 11.97 -3.19 -3.95
N TRP A 84 11.21 -2.30 -3.27
CA TRP A 84 9.96 -2.65 -2.61
C TRP A 84 8.78 -1.91 -3.24
N ILE A 85 7.64 -2.58 -3.27
CA ILE A 85 6.33 -2.00 -3.59
C ILE A 85 5.46 -2.11 -2.35
N GLY A 86 4.87 -0.99 -1.93
CA GLY A 86 3.87 -0.90 -0.88
C GLY A 86 2.60 -0.23 -1.38
N PHE A 87 1.53 -0.40 -0.64
CA PHE A 87 0.23 0.17 -0.98
C PHE A 87 -0.26 1.07 0.14
N LEU A 88 -0.99 2.12 -0.24
CA LEU A 88 -1.58 3.07 0.70
C LEU A 88 -2.86 3.63 0.08
N ASP A 89 -3.97 3.54 0.79
CA ASP A 89 -5.23 4.10 0.32
C ASP A 89 -5.26 5.62 0.52
N ASP A 90 -6.02 6.34 -0.32
CA ASP A 90 -6.06 7.81 -0.34
C ASP A 90 -6.81 8.45 0.84
N ASP A 91 -7.28 7.61 1.77
CA ASP A 91 -7.90 8.01 3.04
C ASP A 91 -7.18 7.47 4.29
N ASP A 92 -6.10 6.71 4.12
CA ASP A 92 -5.30 6.13 5.20
C ASP A 92 -4.00 6.88 5.45
N THR A 93 -3.28 6.51 6.52
CA THR A 93 -1.97 7.08 6.87
C THR A 93 -1.01 6.00 7.35
N ILE A 94 0.29 6.28 7.25
CA ILE A 94 1.32 5.40 7.79
C ILE A 94 2.09 6.06 8.94
N HIS A 95 2.64 5.22 9.82
CA HIS A 95 3.49 5.68 10.93
C HIS A 95 4.77 6.34 10.39
N PRO A 96 5.29 7.41 11.03
CA PRO A 96 6.51 8.10 10.56
C PRO A 96 7.74 7.19 10.40
N ASP A 97 7.84 6.11 11.16
CA ASP A 97 8.95 5.17 11.08
C ASP A 97 8.72 3.97 10.15
N TYR A 98 7.69 3.98 9.31
CA TYR A 98 7.40 2.85 8.42
C TYR A 98 8.59 2.49 7.52
N VAL A 99 9.13 3.48 6.80
CA VAL A 99 10.25 3.26 5.86
C VAL A 99 11.53 2.86 6.60
N ASN A 100 11.83 3.53 7.72
CA ASN A 100 12.95 3.19 8.57
C ASN A 100 12.85 1.75 9.12
N LYS A 101 11.66 1.33 9.55
CA LYS A 101 11.41 -0.02 10.08
C LYS A 101 11.55 -1.08 8.98
N LEU A 102 11.01 -0.82 7.78
CA LEU A 102 11.19 -1.72 6.63
C LEU A 102 12.67 -1.96 6.36
N LYS A 103 13.45 -0.90 6.26
CA LYS A 103 14.87 -0.94 5.95
C LYS A 103 15.69 -1.69 7.00
N ASN A 104 15.46 -1.44 8.29
CA ASN A 104 16.32 -1.91 9.36
C ASN A 104 15.87 -3.23 9.99
N SER A 105 14.59 -3.60 9.90
CA SER A 105 14.04 -4.78 10.58
C SER A 105 13.46 -5.83 9.65
N TYR A 106 13.13 -5.48 8.40
CA TYR A 106 12.43 -6.39 7.49
C TYR A 106 13.07 -6.48 6.10
N ASN A 107 14.24 -5.87 5.90
CA ASN A 107 14.91 -5.88 4.59
C ASN A 107 15.34 -7.29 4.12
N ASP A 108 15.48 -8.25 5.05
CA ASP A 108 15.73 -9.66 4.75
C ASP A 108 14.48 -10.43 4.29
N LYS A 109 13.28 -9.87 4.50
CA LYS A 109 12.00 -10.50 4.10
C LYS A 109 11.70 -10.25 2.63
N ASP A 110 10.85 -11.10 2.05
CA ASP A 110 10.37 -10.95 0.68
C ASP A 110 9.05 -10.18 0.63
N PHE A 111 8.22 -10.32 1.66
CA PHE A 111 7.09 -9.42 1.89
C PHE A 111 6.79 -9.25 3.38
N VAL A 112 6.14 -8.14 3.72
CA VAL A 112 5.77 -7.76 5.08
C VAL A 112 4.31 -7.34 5.10
N VAL A 113 3.54 -7.89 6.06
CA VAL A 113 2.19 -7.44 6.37
C VAL A 113 2.28 -6.52 7.58
N TRP A 114 1.86 -5.28 7.42
CA TRP A 114 1.85 -4.28 8.47
C TRP A 114 0.54 -4.36 9.24
N ARG A 115 0.63 -4.41 10.59
CA ARG A 115 -0.60 -4.31 11.39
C ARG A 115 -1.22 -2.94 11.16
N MET A 116 -2.55 -2.96 10.93
CA MET A 116 -3.34 -1.76 10.73
C MET A 116 -4.24 -1.51 11.94
N LYS A 117 -4.44 -0.25 12.27
CA LYS A 117 -5.32 0.19 13.35
C LYS A 117 -6.44 1.04 12.79
N TYR A 118 -7.65 0.66 13.10
CA TYR A 118 -8.87 1.41 12.77
C TYR A 118 -9.15 2.51 13.80
N GLU A 119 -9.96 3.51 13.44
CA GLU A 119 -10.31 4.61 14.34
C GLU A 119 -11.05 4.16 15.61
N ASN A 120 -11.79 3.06 15.53
CA ASN A 120 -12.46 2.44 16.68
C ASN A 120 -11.50 1.66 17.60
N GLY A 121 -10.19 1.67 17.32
CA GLY A 121 -9.16 1.00 18.09
C GLY A 121 -8.91 -0.47 17.70
N LEU A 122 -9.68 -1.05 16.79
CA LEU A 122 -9.44 -2.40 16.29
C LEU A 122 -8.07 -2.49 15.59
N VAL A 123 -7.30 -3.53 15.92
CA VAL A 123 -6.01 -3.83 15.27
C VAL A 123 -6.12 -5.14 14.50
N LEU A 124 -5.75 -5.12 13.23
CA LEU A 124 -5.73 -6.29 12.34
C LEU A 124 -4.37 -6.42 11.61
N PRO A 125 -3.83 -7.64 11.47
CA PRO A 125 -4.18 -8.83 12.23
C PRO A 125 -4.04 -8.58 13.74
N PRO A 126 -4.80 -9.27 14.61
CA PRO A 126 -4.66 -9.12 16.07
C PRO A 126 -3.22 -9.38 16.53
N ILE A 127 -2.75 -8.66 17.57
CA ILE A 127 -1.34 -8.67 18.01
C ILE A 127 -0.80 -10.08 18.30
N LYS A 128 -1.66 -10.99 18.76
CA LYS A 128 -1.29 -12.38 19.07
C LYS A 128 -1.34 -13.32 17.84
N GLU A 129 -1.85 -12.86 16.71
CA GLU A 129 -1.96 -13.66 15.49
C GLU A 129 -0.81 -13.34 14.53
N ASN A 130 -0.13 -14.39 14.07
CA ASN A 130 0.93 -14.31 13.06
C ASN A 130 0.56 -15.12 11.80
N THR A 131 -0.73 -15.13 11.46
CA THR A 131 -1.29 -15.82 10.30
C THR A 131 -2.05 -14.86 9.41
N ILE A 132 -1.96 -15.07 8.10
CA ILE A 132 -2.72 -14.31 7.11
C ILE A 132 -4.06 -15.02 6.94
N ASN A 133 -5.13 -14.41 7.46
CA ASN A 133 -6.49 -14.92 7.40
C ASN A 133 -7.40 -13.95 6.64
N PHE A 134 -8.36 -14.50 5.89
CA PHE A 134 -9.40 -13.71 5.23
C PHE A 134 -10.11 -12.80 6.24
N SER A 135 -10.48 -11.59 5.85
CA SER A 135 -11.07 -10.53 6.71
C SER A 135 -10.22 -10.05 7.90
N ARG A 136 -8.97 -10.53 8.04
CA ARG A 136 -8.02 -10.07 9.07
C ARG A 136 -6.82 -9.32 8.51
N VAL A 137 -6.73 -9.23 7.21
CA VAL A 137 -5.70 -8.50 6.47
C VAL A 137 -6.37 -7.57 5.47
N GLY A 138 -5.69 -6.51 5.11
CA GLY A 138 -6.10 -5.56 4.09
C GLY A 138 -4.90 -5.16 3.26
N ILE A 139 -4.95 -4.00 2.65
CA ILE A 139 -3.93 -3.49 1.75
C ILE A 139 -2.61 -3.12 2.44
N SER A 140 -2.54 -3.20 3.75
CA SER A 140 -1.38 -2.81 4.56
C SER A 140 -0.21 -3.79 4.45
N PHE A 141 0.32 -3.99 3.26
CA PHE A 141 1.51 -4.83 3.02
C PHE A 141 2.45 -4.21 1.99
N CYS A 142 3.68 -4.68 2.00
CA CYS A 142 4.65 -4.40 0.95
C CYS A 142 5.41 -5.68 0.57
N TYR A 143 5.95 -5.72 -0.66
CA TYR A 143 6.68 -6.86 -1.17
C TYR A 143 7.86 -6.45 -2.05
N LYS A 144 8.87 -7.32 -2.17
CA LYS A 144 10.02 -7.12 -3.06
C LYS A 144 9.66 -7.34 -4.51
N GLN A 145 10.07 -6.41 -5.37
CA GLN A 145 9.91 -6.54 -6.83
C GLN A 145 10.64 -7.75 -7.42
N THR A 146 11.63 -8.28 -6.72
CA THR A 146 12.35 -9.51 -7.13
C THR A 146 11.45 -10.75 -7.16
N LEU A 147 10.27 -10.73 -6.54
CA LEU A 147 9.26 -11.79 -6.66
C LEU A 147 8.57 -11.82 -8.03
N GLY A 148 8.83 -10.83 -8.88
CA GLY A 148 8.23 -10.69 -10.21
C GLY A 148 7.06 -9.72 -10.24
N GLU A 149 6.50 -9.53 -11.42
CA GLU A 149 5.30 -8.71 -11.60
C GLU A 149 4.06 -9.48 -11.14
N ILE A 150 3.56 -9.12 -9.96
CA ILE A 150 2.35 -9.69 -9.37
C ILE A 150 1.25 -8.63 -9.48
N LEU A 151 0.12 -9.01 -10.05
CA LEU A 151 -1.00 -8.10 -10.29
C LEU A 151 -2.23 -8.52 -9.51
N PHE A 152 -3.05 -7.54 -9.12
CA PHE A 152 -4.40 -7.78 -8.62
C PHE A 152 -5.27 -8.36 -9.71
N ASP A 153 -6.12 -9.30 -9.34
CA ASP A 153 -7.13 -9.84 -10.23
C ASP A 153 -8.34 -8.88 -10.33
N ASN A 154 -9.16 -9.08 -11.34
CA ASN A 154 -10.41 -8.35 -11.50
C ASN A 154 -11.51 -8.93 -10.58
N ASN A 155 -11.22 -9.04 -9.28
CA ASN A 155 -12.14 -9.53 -8.25
C ASN A 155 -12.77 -8.35 -7.51
N ARG A 156 -14.01 -8.51 -7.03
CA ARG A 156 -14.74 -7.45 -6.33
C ARG A 156 -14.51 -7.43 -4.84
N ASP A 157 -14.28 -8.59 -4.23
CA ASP A 157 -14.12 -8.76 -2.79
C ASP A 157 -12.88 -9.59 -2.49
N GLY A 158 -12.12 -9.18 -1.46
CA GLY A 158 -10.96 -9.93 -0.99
C GLY A 158 -9.71 -9.80 -1.86
N GLU A 159 -9.63 -8.79 -2.74
CA GLU A 159 -8.49 -8.57 -3.65
C GLU A 159 -7.13 -8.54 -2.91
N ASP A 160 -7.10 -7.94 -1.71
CA ASP A 160 -5.90 -7.84 -0.89
C ASP A 160 -5.46 -9.20 -0.35
N PHE A 161 -6.43 -10.01 0.10
CA PHE A 161 -6.16 -11.37 0.58
C PHE A 161 -5.68 -12.26 -0.56
N ASP A 162 -6.33 -12.19 -1.73
CA ASP A 162 -5.94 -12.97 -2.91
C ASP A 162 -4.53 -12.62 -3.37
N PHE A 163 -4.17 -11.33 -3.34
CA PHE A 163 -2.81 -10.88 -3.64
C PHE A 163 -1.80 -11.46 -2.65
N LEU A 164 -2.09 -11.42 -1.34
CA LEU A 164 -1.24 -12.02 -0.31
C LEU A 164 -1.10 -13.53 -0.49
N MET A 165 -2.16 -14.23 -0.96
CA MET A 165 -2.07 -15.65 -1.27
C MET A 165 -1.18 -15.95 -2.48
N LYS A 166 -1.12 -15.04 -3.48
CA LYS A 166 -0.15 -15.14 -4.58
C LYS A 166 1.28 -15.02 -4.05
N LEU A 167 1.56 -14.04 -3.18
CA LEU A 167 2.87 -13.88 -2.54
C LEU A 167 3.28 -15.13 -1.75
N LYS A 168 2.38 -15.68 -0.94
CA LYS A 168 2.63 -16.91 -0.14
C LYS A 168 2.94 -18.14 -0.97
N LYS A 169 2.47 -18.22 -2.22
CA LYS A 169 2.82 -19.31 -3.14
C LYS A 169 4.24 -19.17 -3.67
N LEU A 170 4.80 -17.98 -3.70
CA LEU A 170 6.13 -17.69 -4.25
C LEU A 170 7.24 -17.81 -3.19
N THR A 171 6.92 -17.52 -1.92
CA THR A 171 7.91 -17.51 -0.85
C THR A 171 7.30 -17.83 0.52
N ASN A 172 8.14 -18.40 1.40
CA ASN A 172 7.85 -18.56 2.83
C ASN A 172 8.60 -17.53 3.70
N ASN A 173 9.41 -16.64 3.09
CA ASN A 173 10.20 -15.65 3.80
C ASN A 173 9.42 -14.32 3.98
N TRP A 174 8.44 -14.32 4.85
CA TRP A 174 7.61 -13.16 5.14
C TRP A 174 7.42 -12.94 6.64
N SER A 175 6.85 -11.79 7.01
CA SER A 175 6.56 -11.45 8.40
C SER A 175 5.29 -10.61 8.52
N ILE A 176 4.66 -10.68 9.71
CA ILE A 176 3.66 -9.69 10.17
C ILE A 176 4.35 -8.84 11.24
N THR A 177 4.22 -7.52 11.17
CA THR A 177 4.85 -6.63 12.14
C THR A 177 4.30 -6.82 13.56
N GLN A 178 5.10 -6.57 14.58
CA GLN A 178 4.63 -6.64 15.97
C GLN A 178 3.81 -5.38 16.34
N GLU A 179 4.26 -4.22 15.89
CA GLU A 179 3.63 -2.93 16.15
C GLU A 179 2.75 -2.50 14.96
N VAL A 180 1.93 -1.47 15.19
CA VAL A 180 1.06 -0.86 14.17
C VAL A 180 1.84 0.19 13.40
N TYR A 181 1.86 0.06 12.08
CA TYR A 181 2.48 1.03 11.17
C TYR A 181 1.53 1.58 10.11
N TYR A 182 0.30 1.10 10.07
CA TYR A 182 -0.73 1.53 9.14
C TYR A 182 -1.99 1.94 9.90
N ASN A 183 -2.58 3.08 9.57
CA ASN A 183 -3.77 3.59 10.24
C ASN A 183 -4.89 3.75 9.21
N VAL A 184 -5.96 2.99 9.43
CA VAL A 184 -7.20 3.08 8.66
C VAL A 184 -8.05 4.21 9.25
N ARG A 185 -8.47 5.15 8.40
CA ARG A 185 -9.06 6.44 8.78
C ARG A 185 -10.48 6.66 8.26
N HIS A 186 -11.28 5.60 8.21
CA HIS A 186 -12.71 5.67 7.85
C HIS A 186 -13.58 4.81 8.74
#